data_7b4cd8466c87ed1416b0ecebe7eb6511
#
_entry.id   7b4cd8466c87ed1416b0ecebe7eb6511
#
_cell.length_a   1.000
_cell.length_b   1.000
_cell.length_c   1.000
_cell.angle_alpha   90.00
_cell.angle_beta   90.00
_cell.angle_gamma   90.00
#
_symmetry.space_group_name_H-M   'P 1'
#
loop_
_entity.id
_entity.type
_entity.pdbx_description
1 polymer ?
#
loop_
_entity_poly.entity_id
_entity_poly.type
_entity_poly.pdbx_seq_one_letter_code
_entity_poly.pdbx_strand_id
1 'polypeptide(L)'
;MKLMNYELPLGISVTQHPAEMIDEFVENGFEYFEVGIPASLQDDDAKNMAWRGCEEKLVETKHDLIERIFAHNLRVWSVHLPFGYGWDIAHYDEAERDAACESLKRVIDLTAPWGAHVYVLHGCLEPVSIEQRPVRIARSIRSLRELNEYAMKYGARIALEDLPRSCLANNSTETRAMSQAAGDVPICFDVNHLLGESHADFMKALKHNVITTHLSDYDGVDERHWLPGEGIVPWKEVVTTLMESGYRGPFLFELRKGENGQYHAKEVLDCFKNALK
;
A
#
# COMPACT_ATOMS: atom_id res chain seq x y z
N MET A 1 17.06 -0.43 11.85
CA MET A 1 17.77 -1.71 12.05
C MET A 1 19.01 -1.73 11.15
N LYS A 2 20.17 -2.23 11.66
CA LYS A 2 21.40 -2.36 10.84
C LYS A 2 21.48 -3.77 10.27
N LEU A 3 21.58 -3.90 8.94
CA LEU A 3 21.78 -5.16 8.26
C LEU A 3 22.93 -5.04 7.26
N MET A 4 23.92 -5.94 7.34
CA MET A 4 25.16 -5.80 6.57
C MET A 4 25.77 -4.39 6.80
N ASN A 5 25.85 -3.56 5.75
CA ASN A 5 26.34 -2.18 5.83
C ASN A 5 25.21 -1.12 5.72
N TYR A 6 23.94 -1.55 5.79
CA TYR A 6 22.79 -0.67 5.57
C TYR A 6 22.03 -0.45 6.87
N GLU A 7 21.57 0.78 7.06
CA GLU A 7 20.58 1.12 8.07
C GLU A 7 19.21 1.04 7.40
N LEU A 8 18.38 0.07 7.86
CA LEU A 8 17.06 -0.16 7.30
C LEU A 8 16.03 0.67 8.08
N PRO A 9 15.43 1.70 7.48
CA PRO A 9 14.31 2.39 8.10
C PRO A 9 13.10 1.44 8.18
N LEU A 10 12.54 1.28 9.39
CA LEU A 10 11.45 0.33 9.64
C LEU A 10 10.11 1.03 9.61
N GLY A 11 9.16 0.45 8.88
CA GLY A 11 7.78 0.88 8.81
C GLY A 11 6.81 -0.26 9.05
N ILE A 12 5.58 0.09 9.40
CA ILE A 12 4.49 -0.86 9.62
C ILE A 12 3.15 -0.25 9.22
N SER A 13 2.30 -1.03 8.54
CA SER A 13 0.90 -0.69 8.34
C SER A 13 0.12 -0.99 9.62
N VAL A 14 -0.47 0.04 10.22
CA VAL A 14 -1.20 -0.06 11.49
C VAL A 14 -2.71 0.05 11.30
N THR A 15 -3.18 -0.18 10.10
CA THR A 15 -4.58 -0.03 9.68
C THR A 15 -5.57 -0.72 10.62
N GLN A 16 -5.22 -1.91 11.10
CA GLN A 16 -6.07 -2.74 11.98
C GLN A 16 -5.55 -2.83 13.42
N HIS A 17 -4.50 -2.07 13.77
CA HIS A 17 -3.90 -2.11 15.10
C HIS A 17 -4.62 -1.17 16.07
N PRO A 18 -4.76 -1.55 17.35
CA PRO A 18 -5.14 -0.62 18.40
C PRO A 18 -4.09 0.50 18.55
N ALA A 19 -4.53 1.70 18.89
CA ALA A 19 -3.64 2.86 18.98
C ALA A 19 -2.50 2.67 19.99
N GLU A 20 -2.74 1.90 21.06
CA GLU A 20 -1.77 1.61 22.11
C GLU A 20 -0.54 0.83 21.61
N MET A 21 -0.70 0.07 20.51
CA MET A 21 0.43 -0.68 19.92
C MET A 21 1.46 0.22 19.23
N ILE A 22 1.12 1.46 18.92
CA ILE A 22 2.07 2.43 18.35
C ILE A 22 3.28 2.59 19.27
N ASP A 23 3.09 2.65 20.61
CA ASP A 23 4.18 2.79 21.55
C ASP A 23 5.16 1.62 21.45
N GLU A 24 4.64 0.38 21.39
CA GLU A 24 5.48 -0.81 21.25
C GLU A 24 6.30 -0.78 19.96
N PHE A 25 5.70 -0.37 18.84
CA PHE A 25 6.43 -0.25 17.56
C PHE A 25 7.52 0.81 17.67
N VAL A 26 7.24 1.99 18.20
CA VAL A 26 8.22 3.07 18.37
C VAL A 26 9.38 2.64 19.29
N GLU A 27 9.10 2.01 20.43
CA GLU A 27 10.11 1.48 21.36
C GLU A 27 11.02 0.43 20.69
N ASN A 28 10.55 -0.26 19.68
CA ASN A 28 11.30 -1.24 18.89
C ASN A 28 11.92 -0.66 17.59
N GLY A 29 11.88 0.66 17.42
CA GLY A 29 12.59 1.37 16.34
C GLY A 29 11.83 1.48 15.02
N PHE A 30 10.51 1.35 15.05
CA PHE A 30 9.68 1.70 13.91
C PHE A 30 9.40 3.20 13.93
N GLU A 31 9.66 3.87 12.82
CA GLU A 31 9.53 5.33 12.69
C GLU A 31 8.56 5.72 11.58
N TYR A 32 8.15 4.76 10.74
CA TYR A 32 7.32 4.99 9.57
C TYR A 32 6.01 4.21 9.70
N PHE A 33 4.90 4.92 9.68
CA PHE A 33 3.58 4.34 9.85
C PHE A 33 2.73 4.55 8.61
N GLU A 34 2.10 3.46 8.15
CA GLU A 34 1.03 3.54 7.18
C GLU A 34 -0.32 3.39 7.87
N VAL A 35 -1.27 4.23 7.47
CA VAL A 35 -2.64 4.18 7.98
C VAL A 35 -3.61 4.00 6.81
N GLY A 36 -4.30 2.88 6.78
CA GLY A 36 -5.33 2.61 5.77
C GLY A 36 -6.69 3.19 6.15
N ILE A 37 -7.36 3.76 5.17
CA ILE A 37 -8.75 4.23 5.33
C ILE A 37 -9.69 3.08 4.95
N PRO A 38 -10.66 2.71 5.80
CA PRO A 38 -11.58 1.63 5.48
C PRO A 38 -12.48 1.97 4.29
N ALA A 39 -12.89 0.96 3.54
CA ALA A 39 -13.81 1.14 2.41
C ALA A 39 -15.24 1.49 2.83
N SER A 40 -15.62 1.10 4.04
CA SER A 40 -16.94 1.36 4.63
C SER A 40 -16.86 1.40 6.15
N LEU A 41 -17.90 1.87 6.81
CA LEU A 41 -18.02 1.86 8.28
C LEU A 41 -18.44 0.50 8.84
N GLN A 42 -18.99 -0.38 8.01
CA GLN A 42 -19.40 -1.75 8.34
C GLN A 42 -19.15 -2.65 7.12
N ASP A 43 -18.70 -3.86 7.36
CA ASP A 43 -18.38 -4.83 6.29
C ASP A 43 -19.59 -5.13 5.36
N ASP A 44 -20.81 -5.08 5.89
CA ASP A 44 -22.04 -5.31 5.11
C ASP A 44 -22.42 -4.15 4.18
N ASP A 45 -21.93 -2.94 4.45
CA ASP A 45 -22.26 -1.74 3.66
C ASP A 45 -21.34 -1.56 2.44
N ALA A 46 -20.22 -2.28 2.37
CA ALA A 46 -19.26 -2.17 1.27
C ALA A 46 -19.89 -2.43 -0.12
N LYS A 47 -20.93 -3.26 -0.19
CA LYS A 47 -21.64 -3.57 -1.44
C LYS A 47 -22.75 -2.56 -1.78
N ASN A 48 -23.21 -1.79 -0.80
CA ASN A 48 -24.34 -0.88 -0.96
C ASN A 48 -23.95 0.55 -1.34
N MET A 49 -22.65 0.85 -1.44
CA MET A 49 -22.10 2.19 -1.73
C MET A 49 -22.66 3.31 -0.82
N ALA A 50 -23.15 2.94 0.35
CA ALA A 50 -23.75 3.88 1.32
C ALA A 50 -22.71 4.82 1.97
N TRP A 51 -21.41 4.59 1.72
CA TRP A 51 -20.27 5.36 2.24
C TRP A 51 -19.97 6.63 1.44
N ARG A 52 -20.48 6.77 0.20
CA ARG A 52 -20.31 8.01 -0.58
C ARG A 52 -20.90 9.19 0.17
N GLY A 53 -20.08 10.21 0.44
CA GLY A 53 -20.43 11.33 1.30
C GLY A 53 -20.22 11.08 2.79
N CYS A 54 -19.58 9.97 3.17
CA CYS A 54 -19.19 9.64 4.54
C CYS A 54 -17.67 9.60 4.73
N GLU A 55 -16.88 10.16 3.81
CA GLU A 55 -15.42 10.15 3.82
C GLU A 55 -14.86 10.71 5.14
N GLU A 56 -15.46 11.78 5.70
CA GLU A 56 -15.09 12.32 7.01
C GLU A 56 -15.19 11.28 8.12
N LYS A 57 -16.28 10.51 8.15
CA LYS A 57 -16.47 9.47 9.17
C LYS A 57 -15.49 8.32 9.01
N LEU A 58 -15.16 7.95 7.76
CA LEU A 58 -14.15 6.91 7.49
C LEU A 58 -12.78 7.35 8.02
N VAL A 59 -12.38 8.58 7.75
CA VAL A 59 -11.12 9.17 8.24
C VAL A 59 -11.13 9.31 9.76
N GLU A 60 -12.25 9.73 10.36
CA GLU A 60 -12.42 9.88 11.79
C GLU A 60 -12.15 8.58 12.58
N THR A 61 -12.42 7.41 11.97
CA THR A 61 -12.10 6.11 12.60
C THR A 61 -10.62 5.93 12.92
N LYS A 62 -9.73 6.74 12.36
CA LYS A 62 -8.27 6.68 12.55
C LYS A 62 -7.73 7.74 13.49
N HIS A 63 -8.60 8.55 14.09
CA HIS A 63 -8.21 9.68 14.94
C HIS A 63 -7.23 9.27 16.05
N ASP A 64 -7.57 8.24 16.82
CA ASP A 64 -6.74 7.79 17.98
C ASP A 64 -5.35 7.29 17.52
N LEU A 65 -5.27 6.59 16.38
CA LEU A 65 -3.99 6.17 15.79
C LEU A 65 -3.13 7.38 15.43
N ILE A 66 -3.73 8.38 14.79
CA ILE A 66 -3.03 9.59 14.36
C ILE A 66 -2.54 10.40 15.55
N GLU A 67 -3.37 10.59 16.55
CA GLU A 67 -2.96 11.29 17.80
C GLU A 67 -1.80 10.56 18.49
N ARG A 68 -1.82 9.23 18.50
CA ARG A 68 -0.75 8.45 19.11
C ARG A 68 0.57 8.56 18.34
N ILE A 69 0.54 8.49 17.02
CA ILE A 69 1.72 8.72 16.17
C ILE A 69 2.29 10.13 16.41
N PHE A 70 1.44 11.15 16.46
CA PHE A 70 1.86 12.52 16.70
C PHE A 70 2.44 12.75 18.10
N ALA A 71 1.95 12.03 19.11
CA ALA A 71 2.47 12.08 20.48
C ALA A 71 3.96 11.67 20.56
N HIS A 72 4.43 10.84 19.62
CA HIS A 72 5.84 10.48 19.47
C HIS A 72 6.65 11.45 18.59
N ASN A 73 6.09 12.60 18.19
CA ASN A 73 6.68 13.55 17.23
C ASN A 73 6.96 12.94 15.85
N LEU A 74 6.26 11.87 15.49
CA LEU A 74 6.30 11.23 14.18
C LEU A 74 5.18 11.75 13.28
N ARG A 75 5.27 11.41 11.99
CA ARG A 75 4.25 11.68 10.98
C ARG A 75 3.85 10.39 10.31
N VAL A 76 2.66 10.37 9.71
CA VAL A 76 2.25 9.27 8.84
C VAL A 76 3.16 9.27 7.62
N TRP A 77 3.75 8.12 7.28
CA TRP A 77 4.54 7.97 6.07
C TRP A 77 3.66 7.86 4.84
N SER A 78 2.71 6.93 4.89
CA SER A 78 1.75 6.67 3.81
C SER A 78 0.34 6.53 4.34
N VAL A 79 -0.61 6.89 3.50
CA VAL A 79 -2.02 6.58 3.66
C VAL A 79 -2.39 5.57 2.59
N HIS A 80 -2.86 4.39 3.00
CA HIS A 80 -3.48 3.46 2.06
C HIS A 80 -4.90 3.93 1.79
N LEU A 81 -5.15 4.35 0.56
CA LEU A 81 -6.46 4.82 0.14
C LEU A 81 -7.49 3.68 0.14
N PRO A 82 -8.76 3.96 0.39
CA PRO A 82 -9.78 2.93 0.37
C PRO A 82 -9.88 2.27 -1.00
N PHE A 83 -10.15 0.98 -1.01
CA PHE A 83 -10.33 0.17 -2.21
C PHE A 83 -11.56 -0.74 -2.06
N GLY A 84 -12.03 -1.29 -3.17
CA GLY A 84 -13.22 -2.13 -3.18
C GLY A 84 -14.38 -1.50 -3.97
N TYR A 85 -15.59 -1.96 -3.68
CA TYR A 85 -16.77 -1.46 -4.37
C TYR A 85 -16.93 0.04 -4.17
N GLY A 86 -17.11 0.75 -5.31
CA GLY A 86 -17.28 2.19 -5.35
C GLY A 86 -16.00 3.03 -5.28
N TRP A 87 -14.84 2.41 -5.00
CA TRP A 87 -13.52 3.04 -5.03
C TRP A 87 -12.71 2.68 -6.28
N ASP A 88 -13.36 1.99 -7.24
CA ASP A 88 -12.69 1.46 -8.43
C ASP A 88 -12.39 2.57 -9.43
N ILE A 89 -11.15 3.02 -9.45
CA ILE A 89 -10.64 4.06 -10.36
C ILE A 89 -10.53 3.59 -11.83
N ALA A 90 -10.74 2.31 -12.08
CA ALA A 90 -10.77 1.67 -13.40
C ALA A 90 -12.17 1.23 -13.81
N HIS A 91 -13.23 1.67 -13.11
CA HIS A 91 -14.60 1.22 -13.36
C HIS A 91 -15.02 1.43 -14.82
N TYR A 92 -15.73 0.44 -15.39
CA TYR A 92 -16.15 0.47 -16.80
C TYR A 92 -17.25 1.51 -17.09
N ASP A 93 -18.01 1.93 -16.10
CA ASP A 93 -18.91 3.09 -16.15
C ASP A 93 -18.11 4.34 -15.78
N GLU A 94 -18.18 5.36 -16.64
CA GLU A 94 -17.42 6.59 -16.46
C GLU A 94 -17.86 7.42 -15.27
N ALA A 95 -19.17 7.46 -15.02
CA ALA A 95 -19.72 8.23 -13.89
C ALA A 95 -19.32 7.59 -12.55
N GLU A 96 -19.25 6.26 -12.49
CA GLU A 96 -18.76 5.53 -11.31
C GLU A 96 -17.26 5.78 -11.08
N ARG A 97 -16.45 5.75 -12.15
CA ARG A 97 -15.04 6.08 -12.08
C ARG A 97 -14.82 7.52 -11.57
N ASP A 98 -15.53 8.48 -12.15
CA ASP A 98 -15.43 9.89 -11.76
C ASP A 98 -15.82 10.07 -10.29
N ALA A 99 -16.91 9.44 -9.86
CA ALA A 99 -17.35 9.49 -8.47
C ALA A 99 -16.30 8.88 -7.51
N ALA A 100 -15.67 7.76 -7.89
CA ALA A 100 -14.58 7.17 -7.11
C ALA A 100 -13.39 8.15 -6.98
N CYS A 101 -12.98 8.79 -8.08
CA CYS A 101 -11.88 9.76 -8.05
C CYS A 101 -12.21 10.97 -7.16
N GLU A 102 -13.42 11.51 -7.22
CA GLU A 102 -13.83 12.64 -6.36
C GLU A 102 -13.85 12.25 -4.88
N SER A 103 -14.35 11.06 -4.53
CA SER A 103 -14.30 10.57 -3.16
C SER A 103 -12.85 10.36 -2.68
N LEU A 104 -11.97 9.82 -3.52
CA LEU A 104 -10.55 9.67 -3.18
C LEU A 104 -9.85 11.02 -2.98
N LYS A 105 -10.15 12.03 -3.79
CA LYS A 105 -9.66 13.40 -3.57
C LYS A 105 -10.12 13.95 -2.22
N ARG A 106 -11.38 13.68 -1.84
CA ARG A 106 -11.89 14.08 -0.53
C ARG A 106 -11.13 13.40 0.61
N VAL A 107 -10.81 12.12 0.49
CA VAL A 107 -9.97 11.40 1.46
C VAL A 107 -8.56 12.03 1.53
N ILE A 108 -7.96 12.36 0.39
CA ILE A 108 -6.66 13.07 0.35
C ILE A 108 -6.73 14.40 1.09
N ASP A 109 -7.76 15.22 0.85
CA ASP A 109 -7.95 16.50 1.55
C ASP A 109 -8.03 16.32 3.07
N LEU A 110 -8.80 15.34 3.52
CA LEU A 110 -9.03 15.06 4.94
C LEU A 110 -7.77 14.54 5.66
N THR A 111 -6.94 13.77 4.94
CA THR A 111 -5.74 13.15 5.50
C THR A 111 -4.45 13.94 5.24
N ALA A 112 -4.48 14.95 4.39
CA ALA A 112 -3.32 15.80 4.12
C ALA A 112 -2.70 16.43 5.40
N PRO A 113 -3.47 16.83 6.44
CA PRO A 113 -2.92 17.31 7.70
C PRO A 113 -2.07 16.27 8.46
N TRP A 114 -2.17 14.98 8.14
CA TRP A 114 -1.35 13.92 8.74
C TRP A 114 0.11 13.98 8.28
N GLY A 115 0.39 14.72 7.19
CA GLY A 115 1.72 14.92 6.66
C GLY A 115 2.26 13.72 5.86
N ALA A 116 1.37 12.87 5.34
CA ALA A 116 1.76 11.72 4.52
C ALA A 116 2.52 12.17 3.26
N HIS A 117 3.56 11.42 2.92
CA HIS A 117 4.34 11.61 1.70
C HIS A 117 3.82 10.78 0.53
N VAL A 118 3.11 9.69 0.83
CA VAL A 118 2.64 8.70 -0.13
C VAL A 118 1.19 8.37 0.13
N TYR A 119 0.42 8.27 -0.95
CA TYR A 119 -0.92 7.67 -0.96
C TYR A 119 -0.87 6.39 -1.79
N VAL A 120 -0.95 5.24 -1.13
CA VAL A 120 -1.00 3.93 -1.81
C VAL A 120 -2.37 3.73 -2.41
N LEU A 121 -2.42 3.29 -3.66
CA LEU A 121 -3.66 3.17 -4.42
C LEU A 121 -3.68 1.90 -5.28
N HIS A 122 -4.75 1.13 -5.15
CA HIS A 122 -5.06 0.02 -6.04
C HIS A 122 -5.44 0.53 -7.44
N GLY A 123 -4.87 -0.04 -8.48
CA GLY A 123 -5.15 0.32 -9.87
C GLY A 123 -6.55 -0.08 -10.35
N CYS A 124 -7.22 -0.99 -9.67
CA CYS A 124 -8.57 -1.48 -10.00
C CYS A 124 -9.17 -2.29 -8.87
N LEU A 125 -10.46 -2.58 -8.99
CA LEU A 125 -11.13 -3.67 -8.26
C LEU A 125 -11.17 -4.94 -9.14
N GLU A 126 -10.85 -6.10 -8.57
CA GLU A 126 -10.98 -7.39 -9.24
C GLU A 126 -12.43 -7.98 -9.14
N PRO A 127 -12.81 -8.91 -10.03
CA PRO A 127 -12.00 -9.43 -11.13
C PRO A 127 -11.94 -8.49 -12.34
N VAL A 128 -10.83 -8.56 -13.10
CA VAL A 128 -10.71 -7.89 -14.40
C VAL A 128 -10.69 -8.93 -15.49
N SER A 129 -11.73 -8.97 -16.33
CA SER A 129 -11.77 -9.89 -17.46
C SER A 129 -10.82 -9.47 -18.59
N ILE A 130 -10.39 -10.43 -19.42
CA ILE A 130 -9.50 -10.17 -20.55
C ILE A 130 -10.11 -9.14 -21.52
N GLU A 131 -11.41 -9.23 -21.77
CA GLU A 131 -12.14 -8.34 -22.69
C GLU A 131 -12.21 -6.91 -22.18
N GLN A 132 -12.35 -6.74 -20.87
CA GLN A 132 -12.44 -5.42 -20.23
C GLN A 132 -11.07 -4.78 -19.97
N ARG A 133 -10.00 -5.59 -19.90
CA ARG A 133 -8.68 -5.16 -19.48
C ARG A 133 -8.16 -3.91 -20.19
N PRO A 134 -8.19 -3.81 -21.55
CA PRO A 134 -7.69 -2.64 -22.25
C PRO A 134 -8.40 -1.33 -21.87
N VAL A 135 -9.72 -1.38 -21.72
CA VAL A 135 -10.52 -0.20 -21.33
C VAL A 135 -10.24 0.18 -19.88
N ARG A 136 -10.18 -0.81 -19.00
CA ARG A 136 -9.90 -0.58 -17.58
C ARG A 136 -8.49 -0.06 -17.34
N ILE A 137 -7.48 -0.55 -18.07
CA ILE A 137 -6.12 0.01 -18.05
C ILE A 137 -6.13 1.50 -18.44
N ALA A 138 -6.79 1.85 -19.56
CA ALA A 138 -6.85 3.23 -20.01
C ALA A 138 -7.51 4.17 -18.98
N ARG A 139 -8.55 3.70 -18.31
CA ARG A 139 -9.25 4.44 -17.25
C ARG A 139 -8.41 4.58 -16.00
N SER A 140 -7.78 3.49 -15.54
CA SER A 140 -6.87 3.52 -14.42
C SER A 140 -5.72 4.52 -14.63
N ILE A 141 -5.08 4.49 -15.81
CA ILE A 141 -4.00 5.43 -16.17
C ILE A 141 -4.47 6.88 -16.06
N ARG A 142 -5.65 7.20 -16.56
CA ARG A 142 -6.22 8.56 -16.46
C ARG A 142 -6.46 8.96 -15.02
N SER A 143 -7.06 8.09 -14.24
CA SER A 143 -7.36 8.31 -12.82
C SER A 143 -6.09 8.44 -11.99
N LEU A 144 -5.08 7.59 -12.21
CA LEU A 144 -3.78 7.66 -11.55
C LEU A 144 -3.09 9.01 -11.78
N ARG A 145 -3.10 9.50 -13.03
CA ARG A 145 -2.55 10.83 -13.37
C ARG A 145 -3.29 11.93 -12.61
N GLU A 146 -4.60 11.93 -12.70
CA GLU A 146 -5.48 12.91 -12.06
C GLU A 146 -5.27 12.95 -10.54
N LEU A 147 -5.27 11.80 -9.87
CA LEU A 147 -5.10 11.69 -8.43
C LEU A 147 -3.67 12.03 -7.99
N ASN A 148 -2.65 11.68 -8.80
CA ASN A 148 -1.27 12.05 -8.50
C ASN A 148 -1.06 13.57 -8.60
N GLU A 149 -1.58 14.21 -9.64
CA GLU A 149 -1.57 15.69 -9.77
C GLU A 149 -2.31 16.36 -8.59
N TYR A 150 -3.37 15.70 -8.10
CA TYR A 150 -4.10 16.19 -6.94
C TYR A 150 -3.28 16.07 -5.64
N ALA A 151 -2.69 14.92 -5.38
CA ALA A 151 -1.86 14.67 -4.20
C ALA A 151 -0.62 15.60 -4.15
N MET A 152 -0.06 15.93 -5.31
CA MET A 152 1.08 16.85 -5.42
C MET A 152 0.78 18.25 -4.88
N LYS A 153 -0.46 18.69 -4.80
CA LYS A 153 -0.85 19.96 -4.16
C LYS A 153 -0.50 20.01 -2.67
N TYR A 154 -0.42 18.84 -2.04
CA TYR A 154 -0.05 18.64 -0.64
C TYR A 154 1.40 18.19 -0.44
N GLY A 155 2.20 18.16 -1.52
CA GLY A 155 3.59 17.68 -1.48
C GLY A 155 3.72 16.16 -1.38
N ALA A 156 2.63 15.42 -1.63
CA ALA A 156 2.58 13.96 -1.63
C ALA A 156 2.49 13.38 -3.05
N ARG A 157 2.68 12.07 -3.18
CA ARG A 157 2.55 11.33 -4.45
C ARG A 157 1.60 10.15 -4.28
N ILE A 158 0.87 9.82 -5.35
CA ILE A 158 0.23 8.51 -5.46
C ILE A 158 1.33 7.46 -5.71
N ALA A 159 1.21 6.30 -5.08
CA ALA A 159 1.97 5.10 -5.40
C ALA A 159 1.00 4.02 -5.89
N LEU A 160 1.15 3.63 -7.17
CA LEU A 160 0.40 2.50 -7.72
C LEU A 160 0.92 1.22 -7.09
N GLU A 161 0.07 0.47 -6.44
CA GLU A 161 0.41 -0.84 -5.89
C GLU A 161 0.29 -1.91 -6.97
N ASP A 162 1.29 -2.80 -7.05
CA ASP A 162 1.15 -4.03 -7.81
C ASP A 162 0.17 -4.96 -7.08
N LEU A 163 -0.69 -5.63 -7.85
CA LEU A 163 -1.80 -6.40 -7.32
C LEU A 163 -1.77 -7.84 -7.86
N PRO A 164 -2.31 -8.82 -7.12
CA PRO A 164 -2.26 -10.22 -7.53
C PRO A 164 -3.32 -10.58 -8.58
N ARG A 165 -3.34 -11.84 -8.99
CA ARG A 165 -4.40 -12.53 -9.74
C ARG A 165 -4.81 -11.83 -11.04
N SER A 166 -6.10 -11.48 -11.16
CA SER A 166 -6.65 -10.83 -12.36
C SER A 166 -6.58 -9.30 -12.32
N CYS A 167 -6.06 -8.71 -11.27
CA CYS A 167 -5.96 -7.26 -11.13
C CYS A 167 -5.10 -6.62 -12.22
N LEU A 168 -5.26 -5.32 -12.41
CA LEU A 168 -4.33 -4.51 -13.19
C LEU A 168 -3.02 -4.37 -12.41
N ALA A 169 -1.93 -4.10 -13.13
CA ALA A 169 -0.59 -4.00 -12.54
C ALA A 169 -0.11 -5.30 -11.85
N ASN A 170 -0.53 -6.47 -12.32
CA ASN A 170 -0.20 -7.77 -11.75
C ASN A 170 1.14 -8.37 -12.22
N ASN A 171 1.94 -7.61 -12.93
CA ASN A 171 3.30 -7.96 -13.37
C ASN A 171 4.09 -6.68 -13.69
N SER A 172 5.41 -6.79 -13.71
CA SER A 172 6.31 -5.65 -13.91
C SER A 172 6.10 -4.92 -15.22
N THR A 173 5.77 -5.64 -16.30
CA THR A 173 5.57 -5.05 -17.63
C THR A 173 4.35 -4.13 -17.64
N GLU A 174 3.21 -4.59 -17.13
CA GLU A 174 1.99 -3.81 -17.07
C GLU A 174 2.10 -2.67 -16.05
N THR A 175 2.65 -2.95 -14.85
CA THR A 175 2.87 -1.95 -13.82
C THR A 175 3.71 -0.79 -14.35
N ARG A 176 4.83 -1.08 -15.01
CA ARG A 176 5.67 -0.06 -15.64
C ARG A 176 4.94 0.72 -16.73
N ALA A 177 4.23 0.02 -17.61
CA ALA A 177 3.50 0.68 -18.69
C ALA A 177 2.41 1.63 -18.17
N MET A 178 1.66 1.21 -17.15
CA MET A 178 0.64 2.03 -16.51
C MET A 178 1.26 3.24 -15.80
N SER A 179 2.31 3.03 -15.02
CA SER A 179 3.06 4.10 -14.33
C SER A 179 3.56 5.16 -15.31
N GLN A 180 4.28 4.76 -16.35
CA GLN A 180 4.82 5.67 -17.37
C GLN A 180 3.71 6.43 -18.11
N ALA A 181 2.66 5.73 -18.55
CA ALA A 181 1.54 6.35 -19.24
C ALA A 181 0.75 7.32 -18.32
N ALA A 182 0.78 7.11 -17.03
CA ALA A 182 0.17 8.02 -16.03
C ALA A 182 1.04 9.23 -15.68
N GLY A 183 2.24 9.38 -16.27
CA GLY A 183 3.18 10.48 -15.99
C GLY A 183 4.21 10.11 -14.92
N ASP A 184 4.74 8.90 -15.00
CA ASP A 184 5.72 8.32 -14.07
C ASP A 184 5.21 8.33 -12.61
N VAL A 185 3.95 7.88 -12.43
CA VAL A 185 3.39 7.66 -11.10
C VAL A 185 4.24 6.62 -10.37
N PRO A 186 4.73 6.90 -9.16
CA PRO A 186 5.50 5.96 -8.36
C PRO A 186 4.77 4.66 -8.06
N ILE A 187 5.56 3.67 -7.58
CA ILE A 187 5.09 2.31 -7.30
C ILE A 187 5.19 2.06 -5.79
N CYS A 188 4.15 1.43 -5.23
CA CYS A 188 4.22 0.65 -4.01
C CYS A 188 4.54 -0.80 -4.42
N PHE A 189 5.65 -1.34 -3.97
CA PHE A 189 6.03 -2.73 -4.24
C PHE A 189 5.53 -3.64 -3.12
N ASP A 190 4.51 -4.45 -3.41
CA ASP A 190 4.04 -5.49 -2.50
C ASP A 190 4.65 -6.85 -2.88
N VAL A 191 5.52 -7.36 -2.02
CA VAL A 191 6.20 -8.63 -2.24
C VAL A 191 5.27 -9.85 -2.19
N ASN A 192 4.09 -9.71 -1.60
CA ASN A 192 3.11 -10.76 -1.41
C ASN A 192 2.17 -10.94 -2.62
N HIS A 193 2.21 -10.02 -3.58
CA HIS A 193 1.32 -10.00 -4.74
C HIS A 193 1.90 -10.66 -6.01
N LEU A 194 3.18 -11.04 -6.00
CA LEU A 194 3.85 -11.60 -7.17
C LEU A 194 3.58 -13.11 -7.34
N LEU A 195 2.48 -13.46 -7.99
CA LEU A 195 2.09 -14.85 -8.24
C LEU A 195 2.67 -15.46 -9.54
N GLY A 196 3.14 -14.63 -10.47
CA GLY A 196 3.58 -15.07 -11.80
C GLY A 196 4.96 -14.57 -12.22
N GLU A 197 5.69 -13.87 -11.36
CA GLU A 197 6.97 -13.26 -11.65
C GLU A 197 7.90 -13.31 -10.42
N SER A 198 9.21 -13.37 -10.62
CA SER A 198 10.14 -13.31 -9.50
C SER A 198 10.29 -11.88 -8.96
N HIS A 199 10.51 -11.77 -7.64
CA HIS A 199 10.77 -10.48 -6.98
C HIS A 199 11.93 -9.72 -7.61
N ALA A 200 13.01 -10.43 -7.97
CA ALA A 200 14.20 -9.83 -8.60
C ALA A 200 13.89 -9.26 -9.99
N ASP A 201 13.10 -9.95 -10.81
CA ASP A 201 12.76 -9.47 -12.15
C ASP A 201 11.81 -8.27 -12.08
N PHE A 202 10.83 -8.30 -11.18
CA PHE A 202 9.96 -7.17 -10.89
C PHE A 202 10.77 -5.93 -10.49
N MET A 203 11.66 -6.08 -9.50
CA MET A 203 12.50 -4.98 -9.03
C MET A 203 13.47 -4.46 -10.11
N LYS A 204 14.06 -5.32 -10.94
CA LYS A 204 14.91 -4.88 -12.05
C LYS A 204 14.14 -4.01 -13.05
N ALA A 205 12.88 -4.34 -13.30
CA ALA A 205 12.03 -3.59 -14.22
C ALA A 205 11.62 -2.22 -13.67
N LEU A 206 11.41 -2.10 -12.35
CA LEU A 206 10.78 -0.94 -11.70
C LEU A 206 11.67 -0.16 -10.73
N LYS A 207 12.90 -0.60 -10.52
CA LYS A 207 13.83 -0.17 -9.46
C LYS A 207 13.89 1.33 -9.15
N HIS A 208 13.77 2.18 -10.14
CA HIS A 208 13.91 3.63 -9.94
C HIS A 208 12.58 4.34 -9.63
N ASN A 209 11.49 3.61 -9.61
CA ASN A 209 10.15 4.17 -9.42
C ASN A 209 9.44 3.67 -8.16
N VAL A 210 10.03 2.72 -7.43
CA VAL A 210 9.50 2.25 -6.14
C VAL A 210 9.81 3.29 -5.07
N ILE A 211 8.77 3.79 -4.38
CA ILE A 211 8.90 4.80 -3.31
C ILE A 211 8.45 4.30 -1.94
N THR A 212 7.64 3.25 -1.91
CA THR A 212 7.23 2.54 -0.69
C THR A 212 7.09 1.06 -0.98
N THR A 213 7.01 0.25 0.08
CA THR A 213 6.90 -1.22 -0.03
C THR A 213 5.84 -1.72 0.92
N HIS A 214 5.20 -2.86 0.58
CA HIS A 214 4.46 -3.71 1.50
C HIS A 214 5.20 -5.04 1.62
N LEU A 215 5.68 -5.33 2.82
CA LEU A 215 6.51 -6.48 3.10
C LEU A 215 5.76 -7.48 3.97
N SER A 216 5.50 -8.64 3.40
CA SER A 216 4.91 -9.79 4.10
C SER A 216 5.30 -11.09 3.36
N ASP A 217 5.03 -12.24 3.95
CA ASP A 217 5.32 -13.53 3.32
C ASP A 217 4.05 -14.21 2.85
N TYR A 218 4.18 -15.17 1.93
CA TYR A 218 3.07 -15.92 1.33
C TYR A 218 3.53 -17.27 0.81
N ASP A 219 2.55 -18.10 0.38
CA ASP A 219 2.79 -19.47 -0.07
C ASP A 219 3.12 -19.61 -1.58
N GLY A 220 3.15 -18.52 -2.34
CA GLY A 220 3.32 -18.52 -3.79
C GLY A 220 2.06 -18.91 -4.57
N VAL A 221 0.95 -19.14 -3.88
CA VAL A 221 -0.35 -19.52 -4.48
C VAL A 221 -1.33 -18.36 -4.42
N ASP A 222 -1.38 -17.67 -3.29
CA ASP A 222 -2.24 -16.50 -3.07
C ASP A 222 -1.62 -15.57 -2.03
N GLU A 223 -2.10 -14.34 -1.92
CA GLU A 223 -1.69 -13.40 -0.87
C GLU A 223 -2.03 -13.94 0.53
N ARG A 224 -1.12 -13.75 1.51
CA ARG A 224 -1.26 -14.29 2.87
C ARG A 224 -0.97 -13.28 3.98
N HIS A 225 -0.10 -12.31 3.73
CA HIS A 225 0.38 -11.33 4.71
C HIS A 225 1.00 -11.95 5.98
N TRP A 226 1.74 -13.06 5.81
CA TRP A 226 2.43 -13.75 6.90
C TRP A 226 3.70 -13.03 7.34
N LEU A 227 4.24 -13.45 8.50
CA LEU A 227 5.53 -12.97 8.96
C LEU A 227 6.68 -13.37 8.00
N PRO A 228 7.72 -12.52 7.90
CA PRO A 228 8.89 -12.85 7.12
C PRO A 228 9.53 -14.19 7.52
N GLY A 229 9.72 -15.08 6.55
CA GLY A 229 10.28 -16.41 6.73
C GLY A 229 9.25 -17.52 6.97
N GLU A 230 7.96 -17.22 6.99
CA GLU A 230 6.89 -18.22 7.07
C GLU A 230 6.46 -18.75 5.70
N GLY A 231 6.90 -18.13 4.60
CA GLY A 231 6.52 -18.46 3.24
C GLY A 231 7.71 -18.64 2.31
N ILE A 232 7.55 -18.16 1.07
CA ILE A 232 8.51 -18.41 -0.02
C ILE A 232 9.32 -17.19 -0.42
N VAL A 233 9.09 -15.99 0.17
CA VAL A 233 9.77 -14.76 -0.24
C VAL A 233 11.28 -14.89 -0.04
N PRO A 234 12.11 -14.64 -1.08
CA PRO A 234 13.56 -14.72 -0.98
C PRO A 234 14.13 -13.45 -0.32
N TRP A 235 13.92 -13.30 0.99
CA TRP A 235 14.15 -12.07 1.76
C TRP A 235 15.51 -11.41 1.54
N LYS A 236 16.59 -12.20 1.51
CA LYS A 236 17.93 -11.66 1.23
C LYS A 236 17.99 -10.99 -0.14
N GLU A 237 17.42 -11.64 -1.15
CA GLU A 237 17.39 -11.14 -2.53
C GLU A 237 16.54 -9.88 -2.62
N VAL A 238 15.34 -9.88 -2.02
CA VAL A 238 14.44 -8.73 -1.98
C VAL A 238 15.13 -7.52 -1.35
N VAL A 239 15.68 -7.68 -0.15
CA VAL A 239 16.36 -6.58 0.56
C VAL A 239 17.56 -6.09 -0.23
N THR A 240 18.39 -7.00 -0.75
CA THR A 240 19.60 -6.62 -1.52
C THR A 240 19.20 -5.84 -2.77
N THR A 241 18.21 -6.34 -3.52
CA THR A 241 17.77 -5.70 -4.77
C THR A 241 17.13 -4.32 -4.50
N LEU A 242 16.34 -4.18 -3.44
CA LEU A 242 15.82 -2.89 -3.01
C LEU A 242 16.94 -1.90 -2.71
N MET A 243 17.95 -2.29 -1.92
CA MET A 243 19.06 -1.42 -1.56
C MET A 243 19.91 -1.04 -2.79
N GLU A 244 20.21 -2.00 -3.68
CA GLU A 244 20.95 -1.78 -4.90
C GLU A 244 20.21 -0.92 -5.92
N SER A 245 18.88 -0.92 -5.89
CA SER A 245 18.04 -0.06 -6.74
C SER A 245 18.15 1.43 -6.38
N GLY A 246 18.72 1.74 -5.22
CA GLY A 246 18.74 3.09 -4.68
C GLY A 246 17.49 3.47 -3.91
N TYR A 247 16.62 2.50 -3.56
CA TYR A 247 15.47 2.71 -2.72
C TYR A 247 15.83 3.41 -1.39
N ARG A 248 15.02 4.37 -0.96
CA ARG A 248 15.25 5.18 0.24
C ARG A 248 14.03 5.23 1.18
N GLY A 249 12.94 4.60 0.78
CA GLY A 249 11.73 4.49 1.61
C GLY A 249 11.90 3.51 2.76
N PRO A 250 10.91 3.40 3.63
CA PRO A 250 10.91 2.45 4.73
C PRO A 250 10.71 1.01 4.23
N PHE A 251 11.30 0.07 4.96
CA PHE A 251 10.91 -1.33 4.90
C PHE A 251 9.60 -1.48 5.66
N LEU A 252 8.49 -1.26 4.97
CA LEU A 252 7.17 -1.17 5.56
C LEU A 252 6.49 -2.53 5.51
N PHE A 253 6.21 -3.09 6.70
CA PHE A 253 5.54 -4.37 6.84
C PHE A 253 4.03 -4.18 6.79
N GLU A 254 3.35 -5.01 5.98
CA GLU A 254 1.90 -5.17 5.95
C GLU A 254 1.53 -6.60 6.31
N LEU A 255 1.12 -6.82 7.55
CA LEU A 255 0.98 -8.14 8.14
C LEU A 255 -0.44 -8.37 8.67
N ARG A 256 -0.93 -9.61 8.54
CA ARG A 256 -2.23 -10.04 9.07
C ARG A 256 -2.08 -11.35 9.83
N LYS A 257 -2.47 -11.36 11.11
CA LYS A 257 -2.44 -12.54 11.98
C LYS A 257 -3.85 -13.12 12.15
N GLY A 258 -4.25 -14.00 11.24
CA GLY A 258 -5.59 -14.57 11.26
C GLY A 258 -6.70 -13.51 11.18
N GLU A 259 -7.91 -13.87 11.61
CA GLU A 259 -9.08 -12.98 11.44
C GLU A 259 -9.08 -11.76 12.37
N ASN A 260 -8.45 -11.84 13.56
CA ASN A 260 -8.49 -10.77 14.58
C ASN A 260 -7.17 -10.60 15.35
N GLY A 261 -6.09 -11.19 14.88
CA GLY A 261 -4.81 -11.14 15.57
C GLY A 261 -3.91 -10.02 15.11
N GLN A 262 -3.05 -9.54 16.02
CA GLN A 262 -2.02 -8.54 15.75
C GLN A 262 -0.64 -9.15 15.99
N TYR A 263 0.36 -8.80 15.19
CA TYR A 263 1.74 -9.14 15.45
C TYR A 263 2.39 -8.05 16.32
N HIS A 264 3.17 -8.50 17.30
CA HIS A 264 3.97 -7.62 18.16
C HIS A 264 5.27 -7.19 17.44
N ALA A 265 5.74 -5.99 17.74
CA ALA A 265 6.92 -5.41 17.10
C ALA A 265 8.15 -6.34 17.16
N LYS A 266 8.40 -6.94 18.33
CA LYS A 266 9.52 -7.86 18.54
C LYS A 266 9.38 -9.14 17.68
N GLU A 267 8.18 -9.68 17.55
CA GLU A 267 7.89 -10.86 16.73
C GLU A 267 8.23 -10.59 15.25
N VAL A 268 7.77 -9.47 14.71
CA VAL A 268 8.07 -9.02 13.34
C VAL A 268 9.59 -8.91 13.12
N LEU A 269 10.30 -8.23 14.04
CA LEU A 269 11.74 -8.02 13.92
C LEU A 269 12.56 -9.30 14.03
N ASP A 270 12.19 -10.21 14.92
CA ASP A 270 12.90 -11.48 15.11
C ASP A 270 12.70 -12.38 13.88
N CYS A 271 11.48 -12.46 13.33
CA CYS A 271 11.21 -13.19 12.09
C CYS A 271 11.98 -12.59 10.91
N PHE A 272 11.93 -11.28 10.71
CA PHE A 272 12.66 -10.63 9.63
C PHE A 272 14.17 -10.83 9.74
N LYS A 273 14.77 -10.65 10.93
CA LYS A 273 16.20 -10.92 11.15
C LYS A 273 16.57 -12.37 10.85
N ASN A 274 15.70 -13.33 11.17
CA ASN A 274 15.94 -14.75 10.89
C ASN A 274 15.83 -15.05 9.39
N ALA A 275 14.86 -14.49 8.70
CA ALA A 275 14.68 -14.64 7.26
C ALA A 275 15.85 -14.06 6.44
N LEU A 276 16.64 -13.17 7.05
CA LEU A 276 17.83 -12.55 6.44
C LEU A 276 19.15 -13.31 6.73
N LYS A 277 19.14 -14.39 7.53
CA LYS A 277 20.32 -15.24 7.77
C LYS A 277 20.53 -16.23 6.62
#